data_8d5887623e3d9012c9790e7c783a0d4a
#
_entry.id   8d5887623e3d9012c9790e7c783a0d4a
#
_cell.length_a   1.000
_cell.length_b   1.000
_cell.length_c   1.000
_cell.angle_alpha   90.00
_cell.angle_beta   90.00
_cell.angle_gamma   90.00
#
_symmetry.space_group_name_H-M   'P 1'
#
loop_
_entity.id
_entity.type
_entity.pdbx_description
1 polymer ?
#
loop_
_entity_poly.entity_id
_entity_poly.type
_entity_poly.pdbx_seq_one_letter_code
_entity_poly.pdbx_strand_id
1 'polypeptide(L)'
;EIYTLSLHDALPILVIIDYSRAVMNAGGIPVVLPVHDNIEVIREQISHLDGLLLSGGVDSDPALYGEDSLQEIGVISPERDKFEIMLLEEYLKTDKPILAICRGLQLVNIYFGGTLYQDIKYMDTQIQHKQKWHLYLPTHNIDILGKDNILYEIFGEKTRVNSFHHQMIKDLAEGLTPIAKSSDGVIEALQKKDHPFFYATQWHPEMMAVRGNDGMKKIFNKFVEACE
;
A
#
# COMPACT_ATOMS: atom_id res chain seq x y z
N GLU A 1 -29.56 -4.01 24.18
CA GLU A 1 -30.30 -3.93 22.90
C GLU A 1 -29.34 -4.32 21.79
N ILE A 2 -29.64 -5.40 21.07
CA ILE A 2 -28.87 -5.85 19.91
C ILE A 2 -29.42 -5.07 18.72
N TYR A 3 -28.66 -4.07 18.24
CA TYR A 3 -28.98 -3.40 16.99
C TYR A 3 -28.69 -4.36 15.83
N THR A 4 -29.72 -4.85 15.20
CA THR A 4 -29.63 -5.52 13.91
C THR A 4 -29.40 -4.46 12.85
N LEU A 5 -28.15 -4.20 12.46
CA LEU A 5 -27.84 -3.42 11.26
C LEU A 5 -28.44 -4.14 10.06
N SER A 6 -29.30 -3.49 9.32
CA SER A 6 -29.80 -4.04 8.05
C SER A 6 -28.62 -4.15 7.09
N LEU A 7 -28.53 -5.26 6.36
CA LEU A 7 -27.46 -5.55 5.39
C LEU A 7 -27.38 -4.52 4.24
N HIS A 8 -28.29 -3.56 4.16
CA HIS A 8 -28.34 -2.53 3.11
C HIS A 8 -27.54 -1.28 3.43
N ASP A 9 -27.20 -1.02 4.70
CA ASP A 9 -26.53 0.23 5.11
C ASP A 9 -25.10 0.03 5.61
N ALA A 10 -24.62 -1.21 5.72
CA ALA A 10 -23.25 -1.51 6.13
C ALA A 10 -22.41 -1.92 4.92
N LEU A 11 -21.58 -1.01 4.42
CA LEU A 11 -20.46 -1.41 3.57
C LEU A 11 -19.54 -2.31 4.40
N PRO A 12 -19.31 -3.60 4.00
CA PRO A 12 -18.46 -4.48 4.76
C PRO A 12 -17.03 -3.95 4.78
N ILE A 13 -16.41 -3.88 5.95
CA ILE A 13 -14.97 -3.68 6.06
C ILE A 13 -14.31 -4.97 5.56
N LEU A 14 -13.84 -4.96 4.30
CA LEU A 14 -13.17 -6.11 3.70
C LEU A 14 -11.67 -5.86 3.65
N VAL A 15 -10.94 -6.60 4.47
CA VAL A 15 -9.49 -6.77 4.31
C VAL A 15 -9.24 -8.16 3.74
N ILE A 16 -8.52 -8.24 2.62
CA ILE A 16 -8.16 -9.54 2.05
C ILE A 16 -7.31 -10.31 3.08
N ILE A 17 -7.70 -11.54 3.39
CA ILE A 17 -7.06 -12.38 4.40
C ILE A 17 -5.55 -12.59 4.15
N ASP A 18 -5.09 -12.43 2.91
CA ASP A 18 -3.69 -12.64 2.54
C ASP A 18 -2.74 -11.64 3.24
N TYR A 19 -3.19 -10.40 3.57
CA TYR A 19 -2.41 -9.47 4.40
C TYR A 19 -2.12 -10.06 5.79
N SER A 20 -3.18 -10.48 6.49
CA SER A 20 -3.04 -11.09 7.82
C SER A 20 -2.20 -12.36 7.78
N ARG A 21 -2.40 -13.20 6.77
CA ARG A 21 -1.63 -14.44 6.60
C ARG A 21 -0.15 -14.16 6.32
N ALA A 22 0.17 -13.16 5.52
CA ALA A 22 1.55 -12.79 5.22
C ALA A 22 2.29 -12.30 6.47
N VAL A 23 1.64 -11.47 7.30
CA VAL A 23 2.18 -11.02 8.61
C VAL A 23 2.34 -12.20 9.58
N MET A 24 1.32 -13.06 9.73
CA MET A 24 1.41 -14.25 10.59
C MET A 24 2.52 -15.21 10.16
N ASN A 25 2.68 -15.44 8.86
CA ASN A 25 3.72 -16.31 8.34
C ASN A 25 5.13 -15.75 8.58
N ALA A 26 5.26 -14.44 8.76
CA ALA A 26 6.50 -13.77 9.14
C ALA A 26 6.73 -13.71 10.67
N GLY A 27 5.80 -14.24 11.48
CA GLY A 27 5.89 -14.28 12.95
C GLY A 27 5.17 -13.13 13.66
N GLY A 28 4.56 -12.19 12.93
CA GLY A 28 3.82 -11.07 13.52
C GLY A 28 2.39 -11.42 13.94
N ILE A 29 1.79 -10.58 14.75
CA ILE A 29 0.38 -10.69 15.19
C ILE A 29 -0.41 -9.57 14.49
N PRO A 30 -1.20 -9.88 13.43
CA PRO A 30 -1.95 -8.87 12.72
C PRO A 30 -3.19 -8.43 13.50
N VAL A 31 -3.39 -7.11 13.59
CA VAL A 31 -4.60 -6.48 14.14
C VAL A 31 -5.22 -5.62 13.05
N VAL A 32 -6.52 -5.80 12.79
CA VAL A 32 -7.25 -4.97 11.83
C VAL A 32 -7.89 -3.80 12.59
N LEU A 33 -7.56 -2.57 12.20
CA LEU A 33 -8.12 -1.37 12.78
C LEU A 33 -9.46 -1.02 12.10
N PRO A 34 -10.52 -0.72 12.87
CA PRO A 34 -11.76 -0.20 12.31
C PRO A 34 -11.58 1.23 11.81
N VAL A 35 -12.27 1.59 10.72
CA VAL A 35 -12.30 2.97 10.19
C VAL A 35 -13.15 3.86 11.10
N HIS A 36 -12.58 4.95 11.57
CA HIS A 36 -13.25 6.00 12.36
C HIS A 36 -12.44 7.31 12.31
N ASP A 37 -12.94 8.39 12.88
CA ASP A 37 -12.28 9.71 12.88
C ASP A 37 -11.98 10.26 14.29
N ASN A 38 -11.93 9.38 15.30
CA ASN A 38 -11.58 9.76 16.65
C ASN A 38 -10.07 9.71 16.88
N ILE A 39 -9.43 10.87 16.97
CA ILE A 39 -7.98 11.00 17.09
C ILE A 39 -7.42 10.38 18.39
N GLU A 40 -8.15 10.46 19.50
CA GLU A 40 -7.70 9.90 20.77
C GLU A 40 -7.70 8.37 20.72
N VAL A 41 -8.69 7.78 20.05
CA VAL A 41 -8.74 6.32 19.82
C VAL A 41 -7.61 5.90 18.88
N ILE A 42 -7.32 6.68 17.83
CA ILE A 42 -6.19 6.40 16.92
C ILE A 42 -4.86 6.40 17.70
N ARG A 43 -4.62 7.39 18.54
CA ARG A 43 -3.40 7.47 19.38
C ARG A 43 -3.27 6.27 20.31
N GLU A 44 -4.36 5.87 20.94
CA GLU A 44 -4.37 4.69 21.81
C GLU A 44 -4.08 3.41 21.01
N GLN A 45 -4.71 3.22 19.85
CA GLN A 45 -4.43 2.10 18.96
C GLN A 45 -2.96 2.05 18.56
N ILE A 46 -2.38 3.18 18.12
CA ILE A 46 -0.96 3.28 17.72
C ILE A 46 -0.02 2.89 18.87
N SER A 47 -0.37 3.23 20.10
CA SER A 47 0.47 2.92 21.27
C SER A 47 0.70 1.41 21.46
N HIS A 48 -0.23 0.58 20.97
CA HIS A 48 -0.20 -0.88 21.06
C HIS A 48 0.30 -1.57 19.79
N LEU A 49 0.71 -0.82 18.76
CA LEU A 49 1.21 -1.39 17.50
C LEU A 49 2.74 -1.22 17.41
N ASP A 50 3.42 -2.24 16.93
CA ASP A 50 4.86 -2.22 16.66
C ASP A 50 5.18 -1.91 15.20
N GLY A 51 4.23 -2.11 14.29
CA GLY A 51 4.33 -1.79 12.86
C GLY A 51 2.99 -1.42 12.25
N LEU A 52 3.00 -0.59 11.20
CA LEU A 52 1.82 -0.19 10.44
C LEU A 52 1.87 -0.77 9.03
N LEU A 53 0.82 -1.53 8.65
CA LEU A 53 0.60 -1.96 7.28
C LEU A 53 -0.60 -1.23 6.69
N LEU A 54 -0.37 -0.35 5.70
CA LEU A 54 -1.41 0.27 4.90
C LEU A 54 -1.76 -0.63 3.72
N SER A 55 -2.98 -1.18 3.72
CA SER A 55 -3.40 -2.16 2.73
C SER A 55 -3.88 -1.53 1.42
N GLY A 56 -4.00 -2.35 0.37
CA GLY A 56 -4.69 -1.99 -0.86
C GLY A 56 -6.19 -1.74 -0.65
N GLY A 57 -6.88 -1.31 -1.70
CA GLY A 57 -8.30 -1.01 -1.60
C GLY A 57 -8.87 -0.25 -2.78
N VAL A 58 -9.98 0.44 -2.54
CA VAL A 58 -10.66 1.34 -3.48
C VAL A 58 -9.81 2.59 -3.75
N ASP A 59 -10.20 3.40 -4.73
CA ASP A 59 -9.46 4.60 -5.12
C ASP A 59 -9.41 5.64 -4.00
N SER A 60 -8.34 6.43 -3.97
CA SER A 60 -8.27 7.62 -3.12
C SER A 60 -9.03 8.77 -3.76
N ASP A 61 -9.70 9.61 -2.96
CA ASP A 61 -10.44 10.77 -3.45
C ASP A 61 -9.48 11.77 -4.13
N PRO A 62 -9.68 12.14 -5.40
CA PRO A 62 -8.86 13.13 -6.09
C PRO A 62 -8.82 14.50 -5.43
N ALA A 63 -9.83 14.87 -4.65
CA ALA A 63 -9.85 16.09 -3.87
C ALA A 63 -8.68 16.21 -2.87
N LEU A 64 -8.11 15.07 -2.43
CA LEU A 64 -6.95 15.02 -1.53
C LEU A 64 -5.67 15.59 -2.17
N TYR A 65 -5.57 15.57 -3.49
CA TYR A 65 -4.45 16.13 -4.24
C TYR A 65 -4.86 17.25 -5.21
N GLY A 66 -6.05 17.88 -4.94
CA GLY A 66 -6.50 19.09 -5.61
C GLY A 66 -7.00 18.92 -7.04
N GLU A 67 -7.38 17.71 -7.43
CA GLU A 67 -7.93 17.41 -8.75
C GLU A 67 -9.45 17.11 -8.67
N ASP A 68 -10.17 17.37 -9.77
CA ASP A 68 -11.54 16.90 -9.96
C ASP A 68 -11.54 15.41 -10.33
N SER A 69 -12.63 14.71 -9.98
CA SER A 69 -12.84 13.31 -10.36
C SER A 69 -13.01 13.17 -11.88
N LEU A 70 -12.16 12.36 -12.51
CA LEU A 70 -12.21 12.06 -13.93
C LEU A 70 -13.15 10.86 -14.22
N GLN A 71 -13.46 10.64 -15.51
CA GLN A 71 -14.45 9.62 -15.94
C GLN A 71 -14.14 8.19 -15.51
N GLU A 72 -12.85 7.86 -15.38
CA GLU A 72 -12.41 6.49 -15.09
C GLU A 72 -12.10 6.25 -13.59
N ILE A 73 -12.40 7.23 -12.72
CA ILE A 73 -12.27 7.05 -11.26
C ILE A 73 -13.19 5.92 -10.80
N GLY A 74 -12.67 5.05 -9.95
CA GLY A 74 -13.44 3.98 -9.35
C GLY A 74 -14.22 4.41 -8.11
N VAL A 75 -14.54 3.46 -7.27
CA VAL A 75 -15.18 3.74 -5.98
C VAL A 75 -14.18 4.39 -5.05
N ILE A 76 -14.55 5.48 -4.41
CA ILE A 76 -13.78 6.16 -3.36
C ILE A 76 -14.40 5.91 -1.99
N SER A 77 -13.61 6.07 -0.93
CA SER A 77 -14.07 5.99 0.47
C SER A 77 -13.46 7.12 1.29
N PRO A 78 -14.08 8.32 1.29
CA PRO A 78 -13.57 9.49 2.00
C PRO A 78 -13.36 9.26 3.51
N GLU A 79 -14.19 8.42 4.14
CA GLU A 79 -14.03 8.06 5.55
C GLU A 79 -12.75 7.27 5.79
N ARG A 80 -12.42 6.34 4.90
CA ARG A 80 -11.18 5.56 4.95
C ARG A 80 -9.97 6.44 4.65
N ASP A 81 -10.07 7.32 3.66
CA ASP A 81 -9.02 8.28 3.33
C ASP A 81 -8.68 9.15 4.54
N LYS A 82 -9.71 9.75 5.17
CA LYS A 82 -9.55 10.57 6.38
C LYS A 82 -8.90 9.78 7.51
N PHE A 83 -9.40 8.58 7.79
CA PHE A 83 -8.88 7.71 8.84
C PHE A 83 -7.39 7.36 8.62
N GLU A 84 -7.05 6.89 7.41
CA GLU A 84 -5.68 6.46 7.12
C GLU A 84 -4.69 7.64 7.07
N ILE A 85 -5.13 8.85 6.64
CA ILE A 85 -4.32 10.07 6.72
C ILE A 85 -4.05 10.43 8.19
N MET A 86 -5.07 10.45 9.04
CA MET A 86 -4.92 10.73 10.48
C MET A 86 -4.02 9.68 11.15
N LEU A 87 -4.20 8.41 10.80
CA LEU A 87 -3.39 7.29 11.32
C LEU A 87 -1.92 7.45 10.89
N LEU A 88 -1.66 7.74 9.62
CA LEU A 88 -0.31 7.94 9.08
C LEU A 88 0.37 9.16 9.74
N GLU A 89 -0.35 10.28 9.89
CA GLU A 89 0.16 11.50 10.53
C GLU A 89 0.60 11.24 11.99
N GLU A 90 -0.20 10.53 12.76
CA GLU A 90 0.15 10.20 14.15
C GLU A 90 1.26 9.14 14.21
N TYR A 91 1.24 8.15 13.29
CA TYR A 91 2.23 7.09 13.27
C TYR A 91 3.62 7.58 12.87
N LEU A 92 3.72 8.56 11.97
CA LEU A 92 4.97 9.21 11.56
C LEU A 92 5.67 10.00 12.69
N LYS A 93 4.99 10.26 13.81
CA LYS A 93 5.61 10.82 15.03
C LYS A 93 6.42 9.77 15.79
N THR A 94 6.36 8.54 15.35
CA THR A 94 7.12 7.40 15.86
C THR A 94 8.12 6.96 14.79
N ASP A 95 9.18 6.27 15.20
CA ASP A 95 10.13 5.64 14.27
C ASP A 95 9.75 4.19 13.96
N LYS A 96 8.50 3.80 14.25
CA LYS A 96 8.01 2.43 14.05
C LYS A 96 7.82 2.11 12.57
N PRO A 97 8.08 0.86 12.17
CA PRO A 97 8.04 0.44 10.77
C PRO A 97 6.72 0.67 10.06
N ILE A 98 6.80 1.09 8.79
CA ILE A 98 5.64 1.26 7.90
C ILE A 98 5.87 0.45 6.61
N LEU A 99 4.89 -0.39 6.28
CA LEU A 99 4.78 -1.06 4.99
C LEU A 99 3.46 -0.66 4.32
N ALA A 100 3.51 -0.08 3.12
CA ALA A 100 2.32 0.34 2.38
C ALA A 100 2.18 -0.45 1.08
N ILE A 101 0.98 -0.91 0.74
CA ILE A 101 0.73 -1.80 -0.39
C ILE A 101 -0.38 -1.23 -1.29
N CYS A 102 -0.12 -1.13 -2.59
CA CYS A 102 -1.03 -0.70 -3.65
C CYS A 102 -1.66 0.68 -3.33
N ARG A 103 -2.92 0.73 -2.91
CA ARG A 103 -3.55 1.98 -2.46
C ARG A 103 -2.75 2.63 -1.32
N GLY A 104 -2.14 1.84 -0.42
CA GLY A 104 -1.30 2.37 0.64
C GLY A 104 -0.10 3.17 0.11
N LEU A 105 0.58 2.70 -0.95
CA LEU A 105 1.64 3.46 -1.63
C LEU A 105 1.10 4.77 -2.20
N GLN A 106 -0.07 4.74 -2.82
CA GLN A 106 -0.72 5.90 -3.43
C GLN A 106 -1.09 6.95 -2.36
N LEU A 107 -1.69 6.50 -1.26
CA LEU A 107 -2.05 7.37 -0.14
C LEU A 107 -0.82 8.03 0.50
N VAL A 108 0.26 7.28 0.67
CA VAL A 108 1.55 7.81 1.14
C VAL A 108 2.05 8.92 0.22
N ASN A 109 2.02 8.71 -1.10
CA ASN A 109 2.41 9.73 -2.06
C ASN A 109 1.54 10.99 -1.94
N ILE A 110 0.21 10.84 -1.85
CA ILE A 110 -0.74 11.93 -1.67
C ILE A 110 -0.45 12.69 -0.35
N TYR A 111 -0.27 11.96 0.76
CA TYR A 111 -0.01 12.55 2.07
C TYR A 111 1.22 13.47 2.06
N PHE A 112 2.27 13.11 1.34
CA PHE A 112 3.48 13.93 1.18
C PHE A 112 3.38 14.98 0.05
N GLY A 113 2.21 15.14 -0.59
CA GLY A 113 1.93 16.19 -1.58
C GLY A 113 2.13 15.79 -3.04
N GLY A 114 2.23 14.50 -3.33
CA GLY A 114 2.24 13.97 -4.69
C GLY A 114 0.84 13.82 -5.28
N THR A 115 0.76 13.45 -6.57
CA THR A 115 -0.49 13.27 -7.32
C THR A 115 -0.56 11.89 -7.96
N LEU A 116 -1.74 11.51 -8.46
CA LEU A 116 -1.96 10.23 -9.14
C LEU A 116 -2.48 10.43 -10.57
N TYR A 117 -2.14 9.52 -11.47
CA TYR A 117 -3.01 9.21 -12.60
C TYR A 117 -4.25 8.48 -12.05
N GLN A 118 -5.42 9.03 -12.26
CA GLN A 118 -6.68 8.47 -11.77
C GLN A 118 -7.09 7.17 -12.49
N ASP A 119 -6.53 6.93 -13.68
CA ASP A 119 -6.61 5.66 -14.39
C ASP A 119 -5.44 5.52 -15.35
N ILE A 120 -5.04 4.27 -15.63
CA ILE A 120 -4.00 3.90 -16.60
C ILE A 120 -4.30 4.43 -18.01
N LYS A 121 -5.57 4.66 -18.36
CA LYS A 121 -5.97 5.23 -19.64
C LYS A 121 -5.46 6.66 -19.88
N TYR A 122 -5.08 7.34 -18.82
CA TYR A 122 -4.48 8.69 -18.90
C TYR A 122 -2.95 8.65 -19.04
N MET A 123 -2.38 7.44 -19.15
CA MET A 123 -0.97 7.19 -19.38
C MET A 123 -0.77 6.40 -20.68
N ASP A 124 0.26 6.73 -21.47
CA ASP A 124 0.64 5.94 -22.66
C ASP A 124 1.45 4.72 -22.23
N THR A 125 0.76 3.59 -22.02
CA THR A 125 1.38 2.30 -21.67
C THR A 125 0.72 1.14 -22.39
N GLN A 126 1.52 0.10 -22.67
CA GLN A 126 1.05 -1.19 -23.20
C GLN A 126 1.20 -2.32 -22.15
N ILE A 127 1.71 -2.01 -20.96
CA ILE A 127 1.86 -2.99 -19.88
C ILE A 127 0.51 -3.17 -19.18
N GLN A 128 0.18 -4.43 -18.90
CA GLN A 128 -1.02 -4.75 -18.18
C GLN A 128 -0.82 -4.59 -16.67
N HIS A 129 -1.20 -3.44 -16.10
CA HIS A 129 -1.18 -3.18 -14.66
C HIS A 129 -2.46 -3.64 -13.93
N LYS A 130 -3.52 -3.96 -14.65
CA LYS A 130 -4.76 -4.52 -14.10
C LYS A 130 -5.00 -5.91 -14.69
N GLN A 131 -4.31 -6.91 -14.14
CA GLN A 131 -4.45 -8.29 -14.62
C GLN A 131 -5.85 -8.85 -14.32
N LYS A 132 -6.31 -9.75 -15.21
CA LYS A 132 -7.69 -10.29 -15.17
C LYS A 132 -7.77 -11.71 -14.61
N TRP A 133 -6.62 -12.34 -14.32
CA TRP A 133 -6.51 -13.73 -13.89
C TRP A 133 -5.56 -13.87 -12.70
N HIS A 134 -5.59 -15.02 -12.06
CA HIS A 134 -4.76 -15.47 -10.94
C HIS A 134 -3.93 -14.39 -10.24
N LEU A 135 -4.51 -13.81 -9.22
CA LEU A 135 -4.02 -12.65 -8.46
C LEU A 135 -2.58 -12.79 -7.90
N TYR A 136 -2.06 -14.00 -7.83
CA TYR A 136 -0.72 -14.32 -7.31
C TYR A 136 0.34 -14.57 -8.39
N LEU A 137 -0.06 -14.66 -9.67
CA LEU A 137 0.89 -14.87 -10.75
C LEU A 137 1.54 -13.56 -11.19
N PRO A 138 2.86 -13.54 -11.41
CA PRO A 138 3.54 -12.34 -11.86
C PRO A 138 3.14 -11.97 -13.30
N THR A 139 2.88 -10.69 -13.55
CA THR A 139 2.44 -10.14 -14.83
C THR A 139 3.57 -9.47 -15.60
N HIS A 140 4.33 -8.59 -14.95
CA HIS A 140 5.40 -7.83 -15.60
C HIS A 140 6.68 -7.78 -14.77
N ASN A 141 7.76 -7.34 -15.41
CA ASN A 141 9.04 -7.13 -14.75
C ASN A 141 9.10 -5.72 -14.16
N ILE A 142 9.83 -5.60 -13.05
CA ILE A 142 10.25 -4.32 -12.47
C ILE A 142 11.76 -4.30 -12.36
N ASP A 143 12.36 -3.14 -12.61
CA ASP A 143 13.77 -2.84 -12.36
C ASP A 143 13.91 -2.24 -10.97
N ILE A 144 14.80 -2.78 -10.15
CA ILE A 144 15.10 -2.27 -8.81
C ILE A 144 16.14 -1.16 -8.94
N LEU A 145 15.85 0.00 -8.37
CA LEU A 145 16.64 1.21 -8.47
C LEU A 145 17.53 1.40 -7.24
N GLY A 146 18.82 1.57 -7.47
CA GLY A 146 19.80 1.70 -6.38
C GLY A 146 20.04 0.37 -5.66
N LYS A 147 21.11 0.33 -4.85
CA LYS A 147 21.53 -0.88 -4.12
C LYS A 147 21.28 -0.80 -2.63
N ASP A 148 20.95 0.39 -2.13
CA ASP A 148 20.75 0.69 -0.73
C ASP A 148 19.23 0.67 -0.38
N ASN A 149 18.62 -0.51 -0.53
CA ASN A 149 17.23 -0.75 -0.15
C ASN A 149 16.93 -2.25 -0.03
N ILE A 150 15.88 -2.61 0.71
CA ILE A 150 15.51 -4.01 0.97
C ILE A 150 15.14 -4.78 -0.30
N LEU A 151 14.62 -4.13 -1.33
CA LEU A 151 14.24 -4.83 -2.56
C LEU A 151 15.48 -5.31 -3.32
N TYR A 152 16.55 -4.50 -3.36
CA TYR A 152 17.81 -4.93 -3.95
C TYR A 152 18.45 -6.09 -3.16
N GLU A 153 18.41 -6.03 -1.84
CA GLU A 153 18.87 -7.13 -0.98
C GLU A 153 18.13 -8.45 -1.28
N ILE A 154 16.81 -8.36 -1.49
CA ILE A 154 15.96 -9.53 -1.69
C ILE A 154 16.01 -10.07 -3.13
N PHE A 155 15.98 -9.19 -4.14
CA PHE A 155 15.74 -9.55 -5.54
C PHE A 155 16.90 -9.26 -6.48
N GLY A 156 17.92 -8.48 -6.05
CA GLY A 156 18.93 -7.94 -6.94
C GLY A 156 18.37 -6.87 -7.86
N GLU A 157 18.77 -6.87 -9.12
CA GLU A 157 18.46 -5.79 -10.07
C GLU A 157 17.04 -5.85 -10.64
N LYS A 158 16.39 -7.01 -10.62
CA LYS A 158 15.11 -7.26 -11.28
C LYS A 158 14.26 -8.31 -10.58
N THR A 159 12.94 -8.16 -10.65
CA THR A 159 12.00 -9.22 -10.31
C THR A 159 10.72 -9.11 -11.16
N ARG A 160 9.85 -10.11 -11.05
CA ARG A 160 8.50 -10.08 -11.64
C ARG A 160 7.46 -9.98 -10.53
N VAL A 161 6.43 -9.14 -10.78
CA VAL A 161 5.37 -8.85 -9.83
C VAL A 161 3.99 -9.09 -10.41
N ASN A 162 3.00 -9.34 -9.56
CA ASN A 162 1.58 -9.26 -9.92
C ASN A 162 1.14 -7.79 -10.00
N SER A 163 -0.02 -7.52 -10.60
CA SER A 163 -0.47 -6.15 -10.78
C SER A 163 -1.99 -6.05 -10.86
N PHE A 164 -2.58 -5.25 -9.97
CA PHE A 164 -4.04 -5.08 -9.82
C PHE A 164 -4.46 -3.64 -9.60
N HIS A 165 -3.72 -2.70 -10.12
CA HIS A 165 -4.03 -1.29 -9.99
C HIS A 165 -4.37 -0.68 -11.35
N HIS A 166 -5.21 0.32 -11.33
CA HIS A 166 -5.48 1.18 -12.48
C HIS A 166 -5.08 2.63 -12.20
N GLN A 167 -4.89 2.98 -10.92
CA GLN A 167 -4.26 4.22 -10.51
C GLN A 167 -2.76 4.02 -10.25
N MET A 168 -1.96 5.07 -10.42
CA MET A 168 -0.51 5.05 -10.19
C MET A 168 0.01 6.45 -9.90
N ILE A 169 1.19 6.56 -9.34
CA ILE A 169 1.86 7.83 -9.09
C ILE A 169 2.07 8.58 -10.41
N LYS A 170 1.61 9.85 -10.46
CA LYS A 170 1.85 10.82 -11.54
C LYS A 170 3.02 11.71 -11.15
N ASP A 171 2.87 12.48 -10.09
CA ASP A 171 3.93 13.30 -9.52
C ASP A 171 4.36 12.71 -8.18
N LEU A 172 5.63 12.32 -8.09
CA LEU A 172 6.19 11.79 -6.84
C LEU A 172 6.41 12.92 -5.85
N ALA A 173 5.93 12.73 -4.63
CA ALA A 173 6.11 13.69 -3.55
C ALA A 173 7.58 13.87 -3.17
N GLU A 174 7.92 15.08 -2.72
CA GLU A 174 9.24 15.39 -2.17
C GLU A 174 9.52 14.56 -0.90
N GLY A 175 10.76 14.13 -0.70
CA GLY A 175 11.16 13.27 0.44
C GLY A 175 10.91 11.78 0.24
N LEU A 176 10.17 11.38 -0.80
CA LEU A 176 10.04 9.98 -1.20
C LEU A 176 11.04 9.63 -2.30
N THR A 177 11.57 8.41 -2.26
CA THR A 177 12.55 7.94 -3.24
C THR A 177 12.01 6.70 -3.95
N PRO A 178 11.89 6.70 -5.30
CA PRO A 178 11.50 5.53 -6.03
C PRO A 178 12.61 4.48 -5.99
N ILE A 179 12.27 3.23 -5.66
CA ILE A 179 13.21 2.11 -5.57
C ILE A 179 12.88 0.97 -6.52
N ALA A 180 11.76 1.03 -7.24
CA ALA A 180 11.46 0.14 -8.35
C ALA A 180 10.59 0.83 -9.40
N LYS A 181 10.79 0.47 -10.66
CA LYS A 181 9.96 0.92 -11.80
C LYS A 181 9.72 -0.22 -12.79
N SER A 182 8.55 -0.21 -13.41
CA SER A 182 8.28 -0.99 -14.61
C SER A 182 8.91 -0.34 -15.86
N SER A 183 9.00 -1.09 -16.96
CA SER A 183 9.67 -0.60 -18.19
C SER A 183 8.96 0.56 -18.89
N ASP A 184 7.70 0.81 -18.58
CA ASP A 184 6.92 1.97 -19.02
C ASP A 184 7.05 3.18 -18.08
N GLY A 185 7.88 3.07 -17.02
CA GLY A 185 8.20 4.15 -16.11
C GLY A 185 7.29 4.28 -14.89
N VAL A 186 6.26 3.44 -14.74
CA VAL A 186 5.41 3.43 -13.54
C VAL A 186 6.27 3.14 -12.30
N ILE A 187 6.11 3.97 -11.27
CA ILE A 187 6.76 3.75 -9.97
C ILE A 187 6.06 2.58 -9.28
N GLU A 188 6.80 1.50 -9.10
CA GLU A 188 6.30 0.26 -8.51
C GLU A 188 6.66 0.11 -7.03
N ALA A 189 7.69 0.81 -6.57
CA ALA A 189 8.01 0.88 -5.14
C ALA A 189 8.73 2.17 -4.79
N LEU A 190 8.57 2.59 -3.54
CA LEU A 190 9.25 3.73 -2.96
C LEU A 190 9.69 3.46 -1.53
N GLN A 191 10.62 4.29 -1.05
CA GLN A 191 11.04 4.35 0.35
C GLN A 191 11.11 5.81 0.82
N LYS A 192 11.05 6.00 2.14
CA LYS A 192 11.40 7.25 2.82
C LYS A 192 12.72 7.05 3.56
N LYS A 193 13.82 7.61 3.02
CA LYS A 193 15.20 7.32 3.48
C LYS A 193 15.51 7.81 4.87
N ASP A 194 14.86 8.86 5.32
CA ASP A 194 15.02 9.46 6.65
C ASP A 194 14.13 8.79 7.71
N HIS A 195 13.57 7.62 7.40
CA HIS A 195 12.81 6.79 8.32
C HIS A 195 13.46 5.41 8.43
N PRO A 196 13.60 4.82 9.63
CA PRO A 196 14.29 3.54 9.84
C PRO A 196 13.78 2.40 8.96
N PHE A 197 12.45 2.28 8.81
CA PHE A 197 11.82 1.31 7.92
C PHE A 197 10.52 1.89 7.35
N PHE A 198 10.59 2.44 6.15
CA PHE A 198 9.42 2.93 5.43
C PHE A 198 9.50 2.50 3.97
N TYR A 199 8.71 1.50 3.61
CA TYR A 199 8.67 0.95 2.26
C TYR A 199 7.23 0.85 1.75
N ALA A 200 7.07 1.08 0.45
CA ALA A 200 5.77 0.92 -0.20
C ALA A 200 5.92 0.22 -1.54
N THR A 201 4.94 -0.61 -1.89
CA THR A 201 4.87 -1.35 -3.17
C THR A 201 3.55 -1.08 -3.87
N GLN A 202 3.58 -0.95 -5.20
CA GLN A 202 2.35 -0.80 -6.00
C GLN A 202 1.71 -2.16 -6.29
N TRP A 203 2.52 -3.21 -6.41
CA TRP A 203 2.03 -4.58 -6.54
C TRP A 203 1.58 -5.16 -5.20
N HIS A 204 1.06 -6.39 -5.22
CA HIS A 204 0.52 -7.09 -4.06
C HIS A 204 1.45 -8.25 -3.62
N PRO A 205 2.51 -7.99 -2.83
CA PRO A 205 3.42 -9.02 -2.36
C PRO A 205 2.75 -10.05 -1.45
N GLU A 206 1.69 -9.68 -0.69
CA GLU A 206 0.97 -10.57 0.21
C GLU A 206 0.35 -11.75 -0.54
N MET A 207 -0.25 -11.50 -1.71
CA MET A 207 -0.91 -12.56 -2.50
C MET A 207 0.08 -13.58 -3.02
N MET A 208 1.29 -13.14 -3.37
CA MET A 208 2.37 -14.00 -3.84
C MET A 208 3.05 -14.73 -2.67
N ALA A 209 3.29 -14.05 -1.55
CA ALA A 209 3.94 -14.58 -0.37
C ALA A 209 3.19 -15.78 0.23
N VAL A 210 1.87 -15.65 0.43
CA VAL A 210 1.04 -16.73 1.00
C VAL A 210 0.91 -17.94 0.07
N ARG A 211 1.30 -17.79 -1.22
CA ARG A 211 1.30 -18.86 -2.21
C ARG A 211 2.71 -19.37 -2.55
N GLY A 212 3.67 -19.09 -1.67
CA GLY A 212 4.98 -19.75 -1.71
C GLY A 212 6.08 -18.97 -2.42
N ASN A 213 5.86 -17.71 -2.84
CA ASN A 213 6.94 -16.89 -3.39
C ASN A 213 7.91 -16.44 -2.29
N ASP A 214 9.11 -17.01 -2.25
CA ASP A 214 10.09 -16.77 -1.17
C ASP A 214 10.64 -15.35 -1.16
N GLY A 215 10.79 -14.70 -2.31
CA GLY A 215 11.20 -13.29 -2.37
C GLY A 215 10.16 -12.39 -1.70
N MET A 216 8.87 -12.60 -2.01
CA MET A 216 7.79 -11.80 -1.42
C MET A 216 7.59 -12.08 0.07
N LYS A 217 7.82 -13.31 0.55
CA LYS A 217 7.86 -13.62 2.00
C LYS A 217 8.92 -12.80 2.73
N LYS A 218 10.11 -12.62 2.13
CA LYS A 218 11.20 -11.85 2.74
C LYS A 218 10.83 -10.38 2.98
N ILE A 219 9.95 -9.79 2.17
CA ILE A 219 9.44 -8.42 2.41
C ILE A 219 8.73 -8.36 3.78
N PHE A 220 7.84 -9.32 4.05
CA PHE A 220 7.11 -9.38 5.32
C PHE A 220 8.02 -9.76 6.48
N ASN A 221 8.99 -10.67 6.27
CA ASN A 221 9.99 -10.99 7.30
C ASN A 221 10.76 -9.75 7.72
N LYS A 222 11.28 -8.96 6.75
CA LYS A 222 11.99 -7.71 7.03
C LYS A 222 11.11 -6.67 7.73
N PHE A 223 9.83 -6.60 7.39
CA PHE A 223 8.88 -5.72 8.06
C PHE A 223 8.67 -6.14 9.53
N VAL A 224 8.44 -7.43 9.79
CA VAL A 224 8.23 -7.94 11.16
C VAL A 224 9.51 -7.86 11.97
N GLU A 225 10.67 -8.21 11.41
CA GLU A 225 11.99 -8.05 12.04
C GLU A 225 12.25 -6.59 12.47
N ALA A 226 11.78 -5.62 11.68
CA ALA A 226 11.93 -4.20 12.02
C ALA A 226 10.98 -3.75 13.15
N CYS A 227 9.93 -4.53 13.47
CA CYS A 227 9.00 -4.28 14.56
C CYS A 227 9.52 -4.76 15.93
N GLU A 228 10.61 -5.54 15.97
CA GLU A 228 11.26 -6.05 17.19
C GLU A 228 12.22 -5.01 17.79
#